data_842f50f7ca18aac564900b69007bc6ce
#
_entry.id   842f50f7ca18aac564900b69007bc6ce
#
_cell.length_a   1.000
_cell.length_b   1.000
_cell.length_c   1.000
_cell.angle_alpha   90.00
_cell.angle_beta   90.00
_cell.angle_gamma   90.00
#
_symmetry.space_group_name_H-M   'P 1'
#
loop_
_entity.id
_entity.type
_entity.pdbx_description
1 polymer ?
#
loop_
_entity_poly.entity_id
_entity_poly.type
_entity_poly.pdbx_seq_one_letter_code
_entity_poly.pdbx_strand_id
1 'polypeptide(L)'
;MVESNIKLSDLVRVFVYGTLKPGEANYKRYCDGKVVDVKIAFVRGKLFALPMGYPAMTLGDSQVYGYLLSFSNPKILNELDVLEDYQPNRQTPENLYNRQIIEVYEPQSLSLGWAWIYLMTLEQVEQLGGFLQPGGWWSGCGITLKSSYQL
;
A
#
# COMPACT_ATOMS: atom_id res chain seq x y z
N MET A 1 -32.98 -2.74 -0.53
CA MET A 1 -31.75 -3.02 -0.91
C MET A 1 -30.71 -2.75 0.06
N VAL A 2 -30.11 -3.77 0.44
CA VAL A 2 -29.13 -3.67 1.46
C VAL A 2 -27.94 -2.91 1.03
N GLU A 3 -27.49 -3.16 -0.18
CA GLU A 3 -26.29 -2.51 -0.64
C GLU A 3 -26.47 -1.02 -0.79
N SER A 4 -27.69 -0.55 -0.97
CA SER A 4 -27.90 0.89 -1.08
C SER A 4 -27.72 1.60 0.25
N ASN A 5 -27.59 0.86 1.34
CA ASN A 5 -27.35 1.46 2.64
C ASN A 5 -25.88 1.60 2.99
N ILE A 6 -24.99 1.08 2.16
CA ILE A 6 -23.57 1.21 2.41
C ILE A 6 -23.07 2.51 1.83
N LYS A 7 -22.56 3.37 2.70
CA LYS A 7 -22.04 4.67 2.29
C LYS A 7 -20.55 4.58 2.11
N LEU A 8 -20.01 5.44 1.24
CA LEU A 8 -18.56 5.49 1.06
C LEU A 8 -17.84 5.76 2.38
N SER A 9 -18.44 6.58 3.24
CA SER A 9 -17.82 6.88 4.53
C SER A 9 -17.73 5.67 5.45
N ASP A 10 -18.50 4.62 5.16
CA ASP A 10 -18.44 3.40 5.98
C ASP A 10 -17.39 2.42 5.49
N LEU A 11 -16.73 2.71 4.37
CA LEU A 11 -15.70 1.83 3.85
C LEU A 11 -14.34 2.17 4.44
N VAL A 12 -13.56 1.15 4.68
CA VAL A 12 -12.15 1.32 5.03
C VAL A 12 -11.36 1.25 3.74
N ARG A 13 -10.57 2.26 3.48
CA ARG A 13 -9.78 2.34 2.26
C ARG A 13 -8.31 2.28 2.59
N VAL A 14 -7.58 1.45 1.84
CA VAL A 14 -6.14 1.23 2.05
C VAL A 14 -5.45 1.34 0.70
N PHE A 15 -4.44 2.19 0.61
CA PHE A 15 -3.59 2.23 -0.58
C PHE A 15 -2.49 1.20 -0.43
N VAL A 16 -2.35 0.33 -1.42
CA VAL A 16 -1.35 -0.74 -1.39
C VAL A 16 -0.39 -0.57 -2.57
N TYR A 17 0.89 -0.69 -2.28
CA TYR A 17 1.93 -0.50 -3.29
C TYR A 17 2.89 -1.69 -3.39
N GLY A 18 2.70 -2.71 -2.58
CA GLY A 18 3.61 -3.84 -2.49
C GLY A 18 2.89 -5.19 -2.53
N THR A 19 3.16 -6.01 -1.54
CA THR A 19 2.72 -7.41 -1.54
C THR A 19 1.21 -7.59 -1.42
N LEU A 20 0.48 -6.54 -1.04
CA LEU A 20 -0.98 -6.58 -0.95
C LEU A 20 -1.67 -6.17 -2.25
N LYS A 21 -0.92 -5.79 -3.29
CA LYS A 21 -1.54 -5.47 -4.57
C LYS A 21 -2.13 -6.72 -5.21
N PRO A 22 -3.20 -6.57 -5.99
CA PRO A 22 -3.73 -7.71 -6.76
C PRO A 22 -2.61 -8.37 -7.56
N GLY A 23 -2.51 -9.68 -7.45
CA GLY A 23 -1.47 -10.45 -8.14
C GLY A 23 -0.19 -10.64 -7.36
N GLU A 24 0.00 -9.95 -6.26
CA GLU A 24 1.19 -10.11 -5.43
C GLU A 24 0.95 -11.11 -4.29
N ALA A 25 2.03 -11.43 -3.58
CA ALA A 25 2.06 -12.59 -2.69
C ALA A 25 0.98 -12.61 -1.61
N ASN A 26 0.65 -11.44 -1.04
CA ASN A 26 -0.25 -11.39 0.11
C ASN A 26 -1.69 -11.03 -0.25
N TYR A 27 -1.96 -10.70 -1.50
CA TYR A 27 -3.32 -10.28 -1.86
C TYR A 27 -4.34 -11.37 -1.60
N LYS A 28 -4.04 -12.57 -2.04
CA LYS A 28 -5.01 -13.67 -1.97
C LYS A 28 -5.37 -13.98 -0.53
N ARG A 29 -4.37 -13.96 0.34
CA ARG A 29 -4.60 -14.33 1.74
C ARG A 29 -5.36 -13.26 2.52
N TYR A 30 -5.03 -11.98 2.29
CA TYR A 30 -5.56 -10.91 3.15
C TYR A 30 -6.68 -10.12 2.51
N CYS A 31 -6.77 -10.09 1.20
CA CYS A 31 -7.68 -9.18 0.50
C CYS A 31 -8.73 -9.88 -0.34
N ASP A 32 -8.38 -10.99 -0.97
CA ASP A 32 -9.29 -11.65 -1.89
C ASP A 32 -10.56 -12.10 -1.17
N GLY A 33 -11.71 -11.76 -1.77
CA GLY A 33 -13.00 -12.05 -1.16
C GLY A 33 -13.43 -11.04 -0.10
N LYS A 34 -12.56 -10.10 0.26
CA LYS A 34 -12.85 -9.06 1.26
C LYS A 34 -12.92 -7.67 0.65
N VAL A 35 -12.27 -7.47 -0.47
CA VAL A 35 -12.23 -6.18 -1.15
C VAL A 35 -13.55 -5.96 -1.89
N VAL A 36 -14.15 -4.79 -1.71
CA VAL A 36 -15.41 -4.45 -2.40
C VAL A 36 -15.18 -3.50 -3.57
N ASP A 37 -14.01 -2.89 -3.67
CA ASP A 37 -13.68 -2.01 -4.80
C ASP A 37 -12.16 -1.93 -4.94
N VAL A 38 -11.68 -1.88 -6.18
CA VAL A 38 -10.26 -1.78 -6.51
C VAL A 38 -10.10 -0.70 -7.57
N LYS A 39 -9.23 0.29 -7.30
CA LYS A 39 -8.95 1.35 -8.26
C LYS A 39 -7.45 1.49 -8.43
N ILE A 40 -7.00 1.63 -9.67
CA ILE A 40 -5.63 2.03 -9.94
C ILE A 40 -5.44 3.45 -9.43
N ALA A 41 -4.34 3.70 -8.74
CA ALA A 41 -4.15 4.99 -8.10
C ALA A 41 -2.67 5.26 -7.86
N PHE A 42 -2.35 6.47 -7.44
CA PHE A 42 -1.01 6.78 -6.97
C PHE A 42 -1.06 7.69 -5.75
N VAL A 43 0.02 7.72 -5.02
CA VAL A 43 0.23 8.64 -3.90
C VAL A 43 1.59 9.31 -4.09
N ARG A 44 1.86 10.33 -3.31
CA ARG A 44 3.15 11.00 -3.36
C ARG A 44 4.07 10.43 -2.29
N GLY A 45 5.28 10.08 -2.70
CA GLY A 45 6.25 9.49 -1.80
C GLY A 45 7.46 9.02 -2.54
N LYS A 46 8.27 8.19 -1.87
CA LYS A 46 9.42 7.53 -2.48
C LYS A 46 9.33 6.04 -2.22
N LEU A 47 9.55 5.27 -3.25
CA LEU A 47 9.43 3.81 -3.19
C LEU A 47 10.82 3.19 -3.19
N PHE A 48 11.02 2.22 -2.30
CA PHE A 48 12.28 1.52 -2.17
C PHE A 48 12.04 0.02 -2.24
N ALA A 49 12.95 -0.70 -2.89
CA ALA A 49 12.96 -2.15 -2.84
C ALA A 49 13.88 -2.57 -1.70
N LEU A 50 13.41 -3.49 -0.86
CA LEU A 50 14.22 -4.01 0.23
C LEU A 50 14.83 -5.34 -0.19
N PRO A 51 16.05 -5.65 0.29
CA PRO A 51 16.72 -6.90 -0.11
C PRO A 51 15.95 -8.15 0.28
N MET A 52 15.03 -8.04 1.24
CA MET A 52 14.26 -9.19 1.70
C MET A 52 13.14 -9.59 0.76
N GLY A 53 12.89 -8.83 -0.31
CA GLY A 53 11.91 -9.22 -1.31
C GLY A 53 10.57 -8.52 -1.21
N TYR A 54 10.46 -7.45 -0.42
CA TYR A 54 9.26 -6.63 -0.38
C TYR A 54 9.66 -5.16 -0.34
N PRO A 55 8.74 -4.24 -0.63
CA PRO A 55 9.09 -2.83 -0.72
C PRO A 55 8.78 -2.07 0.54
N ALA A 56 9.28 -0.85 0.59
CA ALA A 56 8.89 0.13 1.58
C ALA A 56 8.70 1.47 0.90
N MET A 57 7.89 2.32 1.52
CA MET A 57 7.64 3.65 1.00
C MET A 57 7.79 4.65 2.12
N THR A 58 8.39 5.79 1.80
CA THR A 58 8.46 6.94 2.70
C THR A 58 7.63 8.07 2.11
N LEU A 59 7.36 9.09 2.90
CA LEU A 59 6.80 10.33 2.38
C LEU A 59 7.79 10.98 1.41
N GLY A 60 7.30 11.73 0.45
CA GLY A 60 8.14 12.37 -0.54
C GLY A 60 7.32 13.00 -1.64
N ASP A 61 7.98 13.39 -2.73
CA ASP A 61 7.35 14.15 -3.80
C ASP A 61 7.14 13.38 -5.09
N SER A 62 7.70 12.20 -5.21
CA SER A 62 7.55 11.41 -6.43
C SER A 62 6.19 10.70 -6.43
N GLN A 63 5.84 10.10 -7.55
CA GLN A 63 4.59 9.34 -7.64
C GLN A 63 4.88 7.86 -7.39
N VAL A 64 4.11 7.27 -6.49
CA VAL A 64 4.19 5.84 -6.20
C VAL A 64 2.86 5.22 -6.61
N TYR A 65 2.91 4.26 -7.51
CA TYR A 65 1.73 3.68 -8.13
C TYR A 65 1.32 2.40 -7.42
N GLY A 66 0.03 2.20 -7.34
CA GLY A 66 -0.53 1.00 -6.73
C GLY A 66 -2.03 0.98 -6.91
N TYR A 67 -2.71 0.50 -5.87
CA TYR A 67 -4.16 0.35 -5.93
C TYR A 67 -4.79 0.86 -4.66
N LEU A 68 -5.95 1.49 -4.81
CA LEU A 68 -6.80 1.85 -3.68
C LEU A 68 -7.80 0.73 -3.50
N LEU A 69 -7.72 0.04 -2.37
CA LEU A 69 -8.62 -1.06 -2.03
C LEU A 69 -9.63 -0.57 -1.01
N SER A 70 -10.89 -0.93 -1.20
CA SER A 70 -11.95 -0.58 -0.26
C SER A 70 -12.52 -1.84 0.35
N PHE A 71 -12.76 -1.81 1.65
CA PHE A 71 -13.28 -2.93 2.43
C PHE A 71 -14.48 -2.47 3.23
N SER A 72 -15.49 -3.34 3.37
CA SER A 72 -16.66 -3.00 4.18
C SER A 72 -16.47 -3.35 5.64
N ASN A 73 -15.55 -4.25 5.96
CA ASN A 73 -15.34 -4.69 7.35
C ASN A 73 -14.13 -3.97 7.93
N PRO A 74 -14.33 -3.10 8.94
CA PRO A 74 -13.21 -2.35 9.51
C PRO A 74 -12.18 -3.23 10.23
N LYS A 75 -12.52 -4.47 10.55
CA LYS A 75 -11.57 -5.37 11.19
C LYS A 75 -10.39 -5.73 10.28
N ILE A 76 -10.50 -5.44 8.98
CA ILE A 76 -9.37 -5.67 8.07
C ILE A 76 -8.11 -4.95 8.56
N LEU A 77 -8.26 -3.78 9.17
CA LEU A 77 -7.08 -3.05 9.65
C LEU A 77 -6.34 -3.82 10.74
N ASN A 78 -7.05 -4.57 11.58
CA ASN A 78 -6.37 -5.36 12.60
C ASN A 78 -5.50 -6.45 11.97
N GLU A 79 -6.00 -7.09 10.91
CA GLU A 79 -5.24 -8.12 10.22
C GLU A 79 -4.03 -7.55 9.50
N LEU A 80 -4.21 -6.42 8.84
CA LEU A 80 -3.11 -5.78 8.13
C LEU A 80 -2.07 -5.23 9.09
N ASP A 81 -2.50 -4.69 10.24
CA ASP A 81 -1.56 -4.22 11.26
C ASP A 81 -0.65 -5.36 11.72
N VAL A 82 -1.19 -6.55 11.91
CA VAL A 82 -0.37 -7.71 12.30
C VAL A 82 0.62 -8.06 11.19
N LEU A 83 0.15 -8.09 9.95
CA LEU A 83 1.02 -8.40 8.82
C LEU A 83 2.18 -7.40 8.71
N GLU A 84 1.88 -6.12 8.89
CA GLU A 84 2.87 -5.05 8.71
C GLU A 84 3.67 -4.76 9.97
N ASP A 85 3.42 -5.51 11.04
CA ASP A 85 4.10 -5.35 12.32
C ASP A 85 3.95 -3.92 12.85
N TYR A 86 2.71 -3.45 12.88
CA TYR A 86 2.37 -2.15 13.40
C TYR A 86 1.50 -2.27 14.64
N GLN A 87 1.88 -1.55 15.70
CA GLN A 87 1.05 -1.39 16.89
C GLN A 87 1.01 0.09 17.24
N PRO A 88 -0.18 0.67 17.40
CA PRO A 88 -0.29 2.13 17.57
C PRO A 88 0.30 2.64 18.87
N ASN A 89 0.45 1.78 19.87
CA ASN A 89 1.01 2.21 21.16
C ASN A 89 2.51 2.01 21.27
N ARG A 90 3.18 1.53 20.23
CA ARG A 90 4.63 1.44 20.23
C ARG A 90 5.22 2.75 19.69
N GLN A 91 6.48 3.01 20.01
CA GLN A 91 7.23 4.10 19.42
C GLN A 91 7.43 3.81 17.92
N THR A 92 7.45 4.86 17.11
CA THR A 92 7.58 4.72 15.66
C THR A 92 8.69 3.78 15.22
N PRO A 93 9.92 3.90 15.76
CA PRO A 93 11.00 3.01 15.27
C PRO A 93 10.86 1.55 15.71
N GLU A 94 9.95 1.27 16.62
CA GLU A 94 9.72 -0.11 17.05
C GLU A 94 8.78 -0.87 16.11
N ASN A 95 8.08 -0.17 15.24
CA ASN A 95 7.22 -0.78 14.24
C ASN A 95 8.01 -1.02 12.96
N LEU A 96 7.70 -2.11 12.26
CA LEU A 96 8.31 -2.30 10.94
C LEU A 96 7.76 -1.28 9.97
N TYR A 97 6.44 -1.16 9.89
CA TYR A 97 5.76 -0.11 9.16
C TYR A 97 4.89 0.67 10.10
N ASN A 98 4.54 1.89 9.72
CA ASN A 98 3.65 2.73 10.50
C ASN A 98 2.45 3.10 9.65
N ARG A 99 1.25 2.90 10.20
CA ARG A 99 0.00 3.16 9.49
C ARG A 99 -0.36 4.64 9.61
N GLN A 100 -0.55 5.28 8.47
CA GLN A 100 -0.88 6.71 8.41
C GLN A 100 -1.96 6.93 7.37
N ILE A 101 -2.47 8.15 7.32
CA ILE A 101 -3.44 8.57 6.30
C ILE A 101 -2.68 9.34 5.23
N ILE A 102 -3.04 9.11 3.98
CA ILE A 102 -2.42 9.80 2.86
C ILE A 102 -3.49 10.12 1.82
N GLU A 103 -3.29 11.22 1.10
CA GLU A 103 -4.18 11.53 -0.01
C GLU A 103 -3.83 10.68 -1.23
N VAL A 104 -4.86 10.17 -1.89
CA VAL A 104 -4.71 9.24 -3.02
C VAL A 104 -5.28 9.89 -4.26
N TYR A 105 -4.63 9.66 -5.40
CA TYR A 105 -5.02 10.28 -6.67
C TYR A 105 -5.27 9.22 -7.73
N GLU A 106 -6.27 9.48 -8.59
CA GLU A 106 -6.42 8.65 -9.78
C GLU A 106 -5.31 9.01 -10.78
N PRO A 107 -5.09 8.17 -11.81
CA PRO A 107 -3.97 8.42 -12.74
C PRO A 107 -4.01 9.78 -13.41
N GLN A 108 -5.20 10.39 -13.57
CA GLN A 108 -5.33 11.71 -14.15
C GLN A 108 -5.11 12.83 -13.14
N SER A 109 -4.68 12.49 -11.94
CA SER A 109 -4.33 13.42 -10.86
C SER A 109 -5.50 14.06 -10.13
N LEU A 110 -6.71 13.56 -10.32
CA LEU A 110 -7.83 14.00 -9.48
C LEU A 110 -7.81 13.24 -8.17
N SER A 111 -8.10 13.95 -7.09
CA SER A 111 -8.07 13.34 -5.76
C SER A 111 -9.18 12.33 -5.59
N LEU A 112 -8.83 11.18 -5.03
CA LEU A 112 -9.78 10.18 -4.60
C LEU A 112 -10.05 10.26 -3.09
N GLY A 113 -9.48 11.28 -2.41
CA GLY A 113 -9.61 11.44 -0.98
C GLY A 113 -8.50 10.73 -0.23
N TRP A 114 -8.76 10.40 1.02
CA TRP A 114 -7.74 9.92 1.94
C TRP A 114 -7.90 8.43 2.21
N ALA A 115 -6.79 7.75 2.43
CA ALA A 115 -6.79 6.31 2.71
C ALA A 115 -5.66 5.99 3.68
N TRP A 116 -5.75 4.82 4.27
CA TRP A 116 -4.67 4.29 5.10
C TRP A 116 -3.53 3.80 4.22
N ILE A 117 -2.32 3.93 4.73
CA ILE A 117 -1.12 3.43 4.08
C ILE A 117 -0.13 2.99 5.15
N TYR A 118 0.72 2.02 4.82
CA TYR A 118 1.78 1.57 5.72
C TYR A 118 3.10 2.10 5.20
N LEU A 119 3.74 2.96 5.98
CA LEU A 119 4.99 3.65 5.62
C LEU A 119 6.13 3.19 6.50
N MET A 120 7.33 3.29 5.98
CA MET A 120 8.55 3.05 6.75
C MET A 120 9.31 4.37 6.86
N THR A 121 10.07 4.56 7.93
CA THR A 121 10.90 5.75 8.03
C THR A 121 12.11 5.61 7.11
N LEU A 122 12.63 6.73 6.63
CA LEU A 122 13.79 6.69 5.76
C LEU A 122 14.99 6.06 6.49
N GLU A 123 15.14 6.36 7.77
CA GLU A 123 16.21 5.78 8.56
C GLU A 123 16.13 4.27 8.55
N GLN A 124 14.95 3.71 8.72
CA GLN A 124 14.79 2.26 8.75
C GLN A 124 15.01 1.66 7.37
N VAL A 125 14.56 2.33 6.32
CA VAL A 125 14.81 1.89 4.94
C VAL A 125 16.33 1.76 4.72
N GLU A 126 17.08 2.76 5.16
CA GLU A 126 18.54 2.75 5.01
C GLU A 126 19.18 1.63 5.82
N GLN A 127 18.73 1.42 7.05
CA GLN A 127 19.24 0.36 7.89
C GLN A 127 18.98 -1.02 7.28
N LEU A 128 17.88 -1.19 6.59
CA LEU A 128 17.54 -2.46 5.97
C LEU A 128 18.14 -2.63 4.57
N GLY A 129 18.86 -1.64 4.09
CA GLY A 129 19.53 -1.74 2.80
C GLY A 129 18.61 -1.48 1.61
N GLY A 130 17.57 -0.69 1.79
CA GLY A 130 16.65 -0.37 0.71
C GLY A 130 17.31 0.48 -0.36
N PHE A 131 16.86 0.29 -1.61
CA PHE A 131 17.34 1.12 -2.71
C PHE A 131 16.16 1.65 -3.51
N LEU A 132 16.32 2.87 -4.00
CA LEU A 132 15.24 3.62 -4.62
C LEU A 132 14.74 2.93 -5.89
N GLN A 133 13.41 2.92 -6.05
CA GLN A 133 12.75 2.45 -7.25
C GLN A 133 12.22 3.70 -7.99
N PRO A 134 12.99 4.26 -8.93
CA PRO A 134 12.63 5.56 -9.50
C PRO A 134 11.32 5.54 -10.29
N GLY A 135 10.92 4.39 -10.83
CA GLY A 135 9.67 4.30 -11.57
C GLY A 135 8.42 4.33 -10.73
N GLY A 136 8.55 4.19 -9.40
CA GLY A 136 7.39 4.24 -8.51
C GLY A 136 6.48 3.03 -8.54
N TRP A 137 6.92 1.94 -9.15
CA TRP A 137 6.15 0.70 -9.22
C TRP A 137 7.01 -0.47 -8.73
N TRP A 138 6.47 -1.27 -7.84
CA TRP A 138 7.16 -2.45 -7.32
C TRP A 138 6.39 -3.71 -7.71
N SER A 139 7.13 -4.77 -8.05
CA SER A 139 6.53 -6.08 -8.29
C SER A 139 7.46 -7.17 -7.78
N GLY A 140 6.90 -8.08 -7.03
CA GLY A 140 7.65 -9.22 -6.51
C GLY A 140 7.72 -10.37 -7.48
N CYS A 141 6.82 -10.40 -8.49
CA CYS A 141 6.89 -11.47 -9.45
C CYS A 141 7.46 -11.02 -10.76
N GLY A 142 7.75 -9.78 -10.86
CA GLY A 142 8.09 -9.41 -12.09
C GLY A 142 9.27 -9.09 -12.37
N ILE A 143 10.03 -9.57 -12.18
CA ILE A 143 11.04 -9.24 -12.71
C ILE A 143 10.97 -9.22 -13.98
N THR A 144 10.65 -9.82 -14.35
CA THR A 144 10.59 -9.93 -15.50
C THR A 144 9.62 -9.41 -16.17
N LEU A 145 9.05 -9.09 -15.99
CA LEU A 145 8.10 -8.59 -16.65
C LEU A 145 8.24 -7.44 -17.06
N LYS A 146 8.72 -7.18 -16.85
CA LYS A 146 8.91 -6.35 -17.24
C LYS A 146 9.74 -5.94 -17.73
N SER A 147 10.25 -6.13 -17.51
CA SER A 147 10.99 -5.93 -18.01
C SER A 147 11.11 -6.04 -19.09
N SER A 148 10.98 -6.43 -19.29
CA SER A 148 10.82 -6.55 -20.18
C SER A 148 9.96 -6.24 -20.79
N TYR A 149 9.49 -6.04 -20.64
CA TYR A 149 8.63 -5.68 -20.94
C TYR A 149 8.29 -4.93 -20.66
N GLN A 150 8.59 -4.79 -20.24
CA GLN A 150 8.42 -4.30 -19.85
C GLN A 150 8.35 -4.00 -19.95
N LEU A 151 8.37 -3.97 -20.16
CA LEU A 151 8.17 -3.87 -20.22
C LEU A 151 7.95 -3.73 -20.42
#